data_48ea9f738fc757a5d46483976b833395
#
_entry.id   48ea9f738fc757a5d46483976b833395
#
_cell.length_a   1.000
_cell.length_b   1.000
_cell.length_c   1.000
_cell.angle_alpha   90.00
_cell.angle_beta   90.00
_cell.angle_gamma   90.00
#
_symmetry.space_group_name_H-M   'P 1'
#
loop_
_entity.id
_entity.type
_entity.pdbx_description
1 polymer ?
#
loop_
_entity_poly.entity_id
_entity_poly.type
_entity_poly.pdbx_seq_one_letter_code
_entity_poly.pdbx_strand_id
1 'polypeptide(L)'
;KEWQNYGIALSRTTMANWVIKAAELWLKPLYNLLHQKLLTANCLFVDETTTQVLREPDRKATSNSYMWLYRNSTDVDQQIILYQYSPTRAGENAEKFLSGYTGYIHCDGYEGYNKVKNVTRVGCLAHIRRKFHEGVPKTSTGKKSQCEIGLDYCNALFSIEKEIAHLPPEERLKKRKKKAIPVLKAFWGWVETTNALPSSVLGKALSYAKKQKPYLMNYLLDGECQI
;
A
#
# COMPACT_ATOMS: atom_id res chain seq x y z
N LYS A 1 21.19 -30.99 12.72
CA LYS A 1 21.03 -32.49 12.56
C LYS A 1 21.61 -32.99 11.22
N GLU A 2 21.30 -32.33 10.10
CA GLU A 2 21.75 -32.77 8.76
C GLU A 2 23.27 -32.78 8.62
N TRP A 3 23.96 -31.72 9.04
CA TRP A 3 25.42 -31.62 9.05
C TRP A 3 26.10 -32.67 9.96
N GLN A 4 25.45 -33.05 11.07
CA GLN A 4 25.96 -34.10 11.96
C GLN A 4 25.97 -35.47 11.28
N ASN A 5 25.03 -35.75 10.36
CA ASN A 5 25.02 -36.97 9.58
C ASN A 5 26.21 -37.09 8.63
N TYR A 6 26.81 -35.94 8.28
CA TYR A 6 28.05 -35.89 7.48
C TYR A 6 29.31 -35.75 8.35
N GLY A 7 29.22 -36.00 9.66
CA GLY A 7 30.34 -35.89 10.59
C GLY A 7 30.79 -34.46 10.89
N ILE A 8 30.00 -33.43 10.50
CA ILE A 8 30.35 -32.04 10.69
C ILE A 8 29.59 -31.47 11.91
N ALA A 9 30.34 -31.10 12.95
CA ALA A 9 29.78 -30.45 14.14
C ALA A 9 29.80 -28.90 13.97
N LEU A 10 28.63 -28.33 13.64
CA LEU A 10 28.46 -26.88 13.55
C LEU A 10 27.70 -26.38 14.78
N SER A 11 28.27 -25.39 15.47
CA SER A 11 27.57 -24.69 16.54
C SER A 11 26.50 -23.76 15.98
N ARG A 12 25.45 -23.49 16.76
CA ARG A 12 24.43 -22.45 16.40
C ARG A 12 25.07 -21.09 16.21
N THR A 13 26.06 -20.76 17.02
CA THR A 13 26.83 -19.51 16.93
C THR A 13 27.58 -19.40 15.60
N THR A 14 28.23 -20.47 15.15
CA THR A 14 28.92 -20.50 13.86
C THR A 14 27.95 -20.25 12.71
N MET A 15 26.81 -20.94 12.70
CA MET A 15 25.79 -20.75 11.68
C MET A 15 25.19 -19.34 11.70
N ALA A 16 24.91 -18.79 12.88
CA ALA A 16 24.42 -17.43 13.02
C ALA A 16 25.45 -16.40 12.49
N ASN A 17 26.71 -16.56 12.83
CA ASN A 17 27.78 -15.68 12.34
C ASN A 17 27.93 -15.74 10.82
N TRP A 18 27.75 -16.90 10.19
CA TRP A 18 27.77 -17.00 8.73
C TRP A 18 26.62 -16.21 8.08
N VAL A 19 25.41 -16.34 8.65
CA VAL A 19 24.25 -15.59 8.16
C VAL A 19 24.46 -14.06 8.33
N ILE A 20 24.98 -13.65 9.50
CA ILE A 20 25.26 -12.24 9.76
C ILE A 20 26.31 -11.69 8.77
N LYS A 21 27.43 -12.42 8.59
CA LYS A 21 28.47 -12.03 7.63
C LYS A 21 27.97 -11.99 6.19
N ALA A 22 27.19 -12.98 5.78
CA ALA A 22 26.58 -13.00 4.46
C ALA A 22 25.62 -11.79 4.26
N ALA A 23 24.83 -11.47 5.29
CA ALA A 23 23.95 -10.30 5.25
C ALA A 23 24.74 -8.99 5.12
N GLU A 24 25.82 -8.83 5.90
CA GLU A 24 26.62 -7.60 5.88
C GLU A 24 27.43 -7.43 4.59
N LEU A 25 28.09 -8.52 4.14
CA LEU A 25 29.04 -8.45 3.02
C LEU A 25 28.35 -8.45 1.65
N TRP A 26 27.21 -9.11 1.52
CA TRP A 26 26.56 -9.33 0.21
C TRP A 26 25.13 -8.81 0.14
N LEU A 27 24.28 -9.12 1.14
CA LEU A 27 22.88 -8.76 1.04
C LEU A 27 22.65 -7.27 1.29
N LYS A 28 23.36 -6.65 2.23
CA LYS A 28 23.23 -5.22 2.52
C LYS A 28 23.67 -4.31 1.35
N PRO A 29 24.83 -4.54 0.69
CA PRO A 29 25.18 -3.82 -0.54
C PRO A 29 24.13 -3.97 -1.64
N LEU A 30 23.63 -5.20 -1.87
CA LEU A 30 22.58 -5.45 -2.85
C LEU A 30 21.28 -4.71 -2.47
N TYR A 31 20.85 -4.78 -1.22
CA TYR A 31 19.68 -4.05 -0.72
C TYR A 31 19.82 -2.55 -0.95
N ASN A 32 20.99 -1.97 -0.65
CA ASN A 32 21.24 -0.55 -0.85
C ASN A 32 21.18 -0.16 -2.32
N LEU A 33 21.72 -0.99 -3.21
CA LEU A 33 21.64 -0.78 -4.67
C LEU A 33 20.18 -0.83 -5.15
N LEU A 34 19.41 -1.83 -4.71
CA LEU A 34 17.99 -1.94 -5.02
C LEU A 34 17.19 -0.77 -4.46
N HIS A 35 17.53 -0.28 -3.26
CA HIS A 35 16.91 0.91 -2.68
C HIS A 35 17.17 2.16 -3.52
N GLN A 36 18.42 2.40 -3.90
CA GLN A 36 18.76 3.52 -4.79
C GLN A 36 17.99 3.44 -6.12
N LYS A 37 17.93 2.23 -6.71
CA LYS A 37 17.21 2.00 -7.95
C LYS A 37 15.69 2.16 -7.78
N LEU A 38 15.12 1.74 -6.65
CA LEU A 38 13.71 1.93 -6.32
C LEU A 38 13.34 3.42 -6.30
N LEU A 39 14.20 4.26 -5.73
CA LEU A 39 13.96 5.71 -5.63
C LEU A 39 14.05 6.46 -6.97
N THR A 40 14.44 5.82 -8.06
CA THR A 40 14.37 6.41 -9.42
C THR A 40 13.03 6.19 -10.11
N ALA A 41 12.14 5.38 -9.54
CA ALA A 41 10.82 5.13 -10.13
C ALA A 41 9.91 6.36 -9.97
N ASN A 42 9.05 6.61 -10.96
CA ASN A 42 8.09 7.71 -10.91
C ASN A 42 6.96 7.49 -9.88
N CYS A 43 6.54 6.22 -9.69
CA CYS A 43 5.47 5.86 -8.74
C CYS A 43 5.92 4.72 -7.84
N LEU A 44 5.80 4.93 -6.52
CA LEU A 44 6.05 3.92 -5.50
C LEU A 44 4.77 3.56 -4.76
N PHE A 45 4.67 2.31 -4.36
CA PHE A 45 3.62 1.79 -3.50
C PHE A 45 4.20 1.53 -2.12
N VAL A 46 3.54 2.08 -1.11
CA VAL A 46 4.01 2.02 0.27
C VAL A 46 2.87 1.54 1.16
N ASP A 47 3.13 0.54 1.95
CA ASP A 47 2.19 -0.01 2.91
C ASP A 47 2.95 -0.56 4.13
N GLU A 48 2.27 -0.75 5.27
CA GLU A 48 2.87 -1.38 6.43
C GLU A 48 1.90 -2.38 7.07
N THR A 49 2.47 -3.45 7.59
CA THR A 49 1.73 -4.48 8.32
C THR A 49 2.34 -4.73 9.69
N THR A 50 1.52 -5.12 10.64
CA THR A 50 2.00 -5.52 11.96
C THR A 50 2.77 -6.83 11.89
N THR A 51 3.85 -6.91 12.65
CA THR A 51 4.58 -8.14 12.90
C THR A 51 4.87 -8.29 14.38
N GLN A 52 4.87 -9.51 14.89
CA GLN A 52 5.17 -9.79 16.28
C GLN A 52 6.61 -10.28 16.42
N VAL A 53 7.37 -9.63 17.28
CA VAL A 53 8.74 -10.04 17.64
C VAL A 53 8.76 -10.41 19.11
N LEU A 54 8.88 -11.72 19.40
CA LEU A 54 8.76 -12.24 20.75
C LEU A 54 9.90 -11.82 21.69
N ARG A 55 11.10 -11.58 21.14
CA ARG A 55 12.30 -11.20 21.90
C ARG A 55 12.91 -9.93 21.32
N GLU A 56 12.21 -8.82 21.52
CA GLU A 56 12.69 -7.51 21.13
C GLU A 56 13.23 -6.80 22.38
N PRO A 57 14.45 -6.22 22.36
CA PRO A 57 15.00 -5.51 23.53
C PRO A 57 14.04 -4.43 24.02
N ASP A 58 13.88 -4.33 25.32
CA ASP A 58 13.09 -3.31 26.01
C ASP A 58 11.60 -3.23 25.63
N ARG A 59 11.06 -4.31 25.02
CA ARG A 59 9.64 -4.37 24.63
C ARG A 59 8.96 -5.67 25.07
N LYS A 60 7.67 -5.56 25.36
CA LYS A 60 6.85 -6.73 25.69
C LYS A 60 6.62 -7.58 24.43
N ALA A 61 6.61 -8.91 24.57
CA ALA A 61 6.32 -9.85 23.48
C ALA A 61 4.96 -9.61 22.80
N THR A 62 4.01 -8.95 23.49
CA THR A 62 2.70 -8.57 22.95
C THR A 62 2.70 -7.26 22.18
N SER A 63 3.82 -6.53 22.13
CA SER A 63 3.93 -5.28 21.39
C SER A 63 3.96 -5.55 19.89
N ASN A 64 3.22 -4.73 19.12
CA ASN A 64 3.28 -4.79 17.67
C ASN A 64 4.51 -4.03 17.16
N SER A 65 5.32 -4.71 16.39
CA SER A 65 6.30 -4.12 15.49
C SER A 65 5.75 -4.11 14.06
N TYR A 66 6.45 -3.52 13.13
CA TYR A 66 5.92 -3.27 11.79
C TYR A 66 6.92 -3.68 10.72
N MET A 67 6.39 -4.24 9.65
CA MET A 67 7.09 -4.47 8.40
C MET A 67 6.55 -3.48 7.37
N TRP A 68 7.40 -2.54 6.97
CA TRP A 68 7.13 -1.60 5.90
C TRP A 68 7.48 -2.24 4.57
N LEU A 69 6.65 -2.02 3.59
CA LEU A 69 6.82 -2.51 2.22
C LEU A 69 6.90 -1.32 1.28
N TYR A 70 7.90 -1.35 0.41
CA TYR A 70 8.09 -0.36 -0.64
C TYR A 70 8.30 -1.09 -1.96
N ARG A 71 7.54 -0.75 -2.99
CA ARG A 71 7.69 -1.33 -4.32
C ARG A 71 7.44 -0.31 -5.41
N ASN A 72 8.06 -0.51 -6.57
CA ASN A 72 7.69 0.21 -7.79
C ASN A 72 6.44 -0.39 -8.45
N SER A 73 6.02 0.17 -9.58
CA SER A 73 4.88 -0.34 -10.35
C SER A 73 5.12 -1.78 -10.82
N THR A 74 4.03 -2.53 -11.02
CA THR A 74 4.07 -3.86 -11.62
C THR A 74 4.24 -3.83 -13.15
N ASP A 75 4.10 -2.65 -13.75
CA ASP A 75 4.14 -2.45 -15.20
C ASP A 75 5.56 -2.16 -15.73
N VAL A 76 6.57 -2.31 -14.86
CA VAL A 76 7.99 -2.12 -15.25
C VAL A 76 8.69 -3.46 -15.37
N ASP A 77 9.68 -3.54 -16.29
CA ASP A 77 10.45 -4.77 -16.53
C ASP A 77 11.20 -5.27 -15.29
N GLN A 78 11.62 -4.35 -14.44
CA GLN A 78 12.36 -4.66 -13.21
C GLN A 78 11.55 -4.28 -11.98
N GLN A 79 10.78 -5.23 -11.47
CA GLN A 79 10.05 -5.07 -10.24
C GLN A 79 11.00 -5.17 -9.05
N ILE A 80 10.94 -4.15 -8.18
CA ILE A 80 11.71 -4.10 -6.94
C ILE A 80 10.70 -4.03 -5.79
N ILE A 81 10.85 -4.94 -4.84
CA ILE A 81 10.09 -4.97 -3.60
C ILE A 81 11.06 -5.02 -2.45
N LEU A 82 11.01 -4.02 -1.58
CA LEU A 82 11.86 -3.94 -0.39
C LEU A 82 11.02 -3.94 0.87
N TYR A 83 11.54 -4.61 1.87
CA TYR A 83 10.95 -4.66 3.21
C TYR A 83 11.88 -3.97 4.21
N GLN A 84 11.28 -3.20 5.11
CA GLN A 84 11.97 -2.56 6.22
C GLN A 84 11.26 -2.89 7.51
N TYR A 85 11.98 -3.53 8.43
CA TYR A 85 11.50 -3.73 9.78
C TYR A 85 11.61 -2.44 10.60
N SER A 86 10.59 -2.18 11.41
CA SER A 86 10.63 -1.12 12.42
C SER A 86 9.88 -1.53 13.68
N PRO A 87 10.39 -1.22 14.87
CA PRO A 87 9.67 -1.46 16.12
C PRO A 87 8.43 -0.58 16.26
N THR A 88 8.28 0.48 15.48
CA THR A 88 7.16 1.41 15.58
C THR A 88 6.52 1.68 14.21
N ARG A 89 5.24 2.13 14.23
CA ARG A 89 4.54 2.63 13.04
C ARG A 89 4.85 4.11 12.76
N ALA A 90 5.87 4.69 13.37
CA ALA A 90 6.16 6.11 13.23
C ALA A 90 6.41 6.52 11.77
N GLY A 91 5.84 7.63 11.33
CA GLY A 91 5.95 8.13 9.95
C GLY A 91 7.39 8.49 9.53
N GLU A 92 8.29 8.69 10.52
CA GLU A 92 9.73 8.87 10.32
C GLU A 92 10.39 7.69 9.60
N ASN A 93 9.81 6.49 9.69
CA ASN A 93 10.31 5.33 8.97
C ASN A 93 10.16 5.53 7.46
N ALA A 94 8.96 5.95 7.01
CA ALA A 94 8.72 6.25 5.60
C ALA A 94 9.51 7.49 5.16
N GLU A 95 9.58 8.54 5.98
CA GLU A 95 10.35 9.76 5.70
C GLU A 95 11.84 9.46 5.46
N LYS A 96 12.45 8.64 6.32
CA LYS A 96 13.86 8.24 6.18
C LYS A 96 14.08 7.35 4.97
N PHE A 97 13.21 6.37 4.75
CA PHE A 97 13.35 5.44 3.62
C PHE A 97 13.21 6.16 2.28
N LEU A 98 12.27 7.09 2.18
CA LEU A 98 11.98 7.87 0.97
C LEU A 98 12.76 9.20 0.92
N SER A 99 13.81 9.35 1.72
CA SER A 99 14.62 10.57 1.71
C SER A 99 15.22 10.82 0.31
N GLY A 100 14.99 12.04 -0.20
CA GLY A 100 15.42 12.43 -1.55
C GLY A 100 14.51 11.95 -2.69
N TYR A 101 13.49 11.17 -2.42
CA TYR A 101 12.51 10.77 -3.42
C TYR A 101 11.56 11.92 -3.77
N THR A 102 11.31 12.09 -5.07
CA THR A 102 10.33 13.02 -5.61
C THR A 102 9.50 12.28 -6.66
N GLY A 103 8.20 12.18 -6.43
CA GLY A 103 7.33 11.43 -7.33
C GLY A 103 6.00 11.12 -6.67
N TYR A 104 5.34 10.07 -7.13
CA TYR A 104 4.05 9.65 -6.60
C TYR A 104 4.25 8.54 -5.58
N ILE A 105 3.62 8.64 -4.40
CA ILE A 105 3.51 7.54 -3.45
C ILE A 105 2.05 7.09 -3.32
N HIS A 106 1.80 5.86 -3.71
CA HIS A 106 0.51 5.21 -3.55
C HIS A 106 0.44 4.57 -2.16
N CYS A 107 -0.42 5.08 -1.29
CA CYS A 107 -0.52 4.64 0.09
C CYS A 107 -1.95 4.73 0.61
N ASP A 108 -2.20 4.18 1.79
CA ASP A 108 -3.47 4.32 2.50
C ASP A 108 -3.64 5.71 3.17
N GLY A 109 -4.68 5.82 3.99
CA GLY A 109 -4.99 7.06 4.73
C GLY A 109 -4.20 7.27 6.02
N TYR A 110 -3.11 6.55 6.25
CA TYR A 110 -2.30 6.75 7.45
C TYR A 110 -1.61 8.11 7.44
N GLU A 111 -1.78 8.88 8.53
CA GLU A 111 -1.27 10.25 8.62
C GLU A 111 0.27 10.33 8.67
N GLY A 112 0.94 9.25 9.05
CA GLY A 112 2.41 9.17 9.08
C GLY A 112 3.05 9.46 7.73
N TYR A 113 2.36 9.19 6.62
CA TYR A 113 2.85 9.52 5.28
C TYR A 113 2.92 11.03 4.99
N ASN A 114 2.28 11.89 5.80
CA ASN A 114 2.40 13.35 5.69
C ASN A 114 3.81 13.86 6.01
N LYS A 115 4.65 13.04 6.66
CA LYS A 115 6.05 13.39 6.94
C LYS A 115 6.95 13.29 5.71
N VAL A 116 6.59 12.48 4.74
CA VAL A 116 7.33 12.37 3.47
C VAL A 116 7.13 13.65 2.67
N LYS A 117 8.21 14.39 2.45
CA LYS A 117 8.20 15.68 1.76
C LYS A 117 8.44 15.52 0.26
N ASN A 118 8.02 16.53 -0.51
CA ASN A 118 8.26 16.64 -1.96
C ASN A 118 7.67 15.48 -2.79
N VAL A 119 6.62 14.82 -2.29
CA VAL A 119 5.93 13.73 -2.99
C VAL A 119 4.45 14.07 -3.20
N THR A 120 3.88 13.51 -4.25
CA THR A 120 2.43 13.54 -4.47
C THR A 120 1.80 12.24 -3.98
N ARG A 121 0.99 12.32 -2.93
CA ARG A 121 0.29 11.13 -2.41
C ARG A 121 -0.86 10.75 -3.34
N VAL A 122 -0.95 9.46 -3.65
CA VAL A 122 -2.06 8.84 -4.39
C VAL A 122 -2.81 7.92 -3.43
N GLY A 123 -4.09 8.17 -3.24
CA GLY A 123 -4.92 7.39 -2.33
C GLY A 123 -5.27 6.01 -2.89
N CYS A 124 -5.30 5.01 -2.03
CA CYS A 124 -5.61 3.63 -2.40
C CYS A 124 -7.12 3.37 -2.38
N LEU A 125 -7.74 3.13 -3.54
CA LEU A 125 -9.16 2.77 -3.64
C LEU A 125 -9.47 1.44 -2.98
N ALA A 126 -8.51 0.50 -2.93
CA ALA A 126 -8.72 -0.79 -2.28
C ALA A 126 -9.09 -0.64 -0.78
N HIS A 127 -8.52 0.37 -0.11
CA HIS A 127 -8.87 0.67 1.28
C HIS A 127 -10.28 1.28 1.40
N ILE A 128 -10.67 2.16 0.47
CA ILE A 128 -12.05 2.69 0.42
C ILE A 128 -13.03 1.53 0.14
N ARG A 129 -12.72 0.69 -0.85
CA ARG A 129 -13.52 -0.49 -1.21
C ARG A 129 -13.70 -1.44 -0.02
N ARG A 130 -12.64 -1.70 0.74
CA ARG A 130 -12.70 -2.55 1.95
C ARG A 130 -13.67 -2.00 2.97
N LYS A 131 -13.69 -0.68 3.19
CA LYS A 131 -14.64 -0.05 4.13
C LYS A 131 -16.09 -0.25 3.73
N PHE A 132 -16.42 -0.16 2.44
CA PHE A 132 -17.76 -0.48 1.98
C PHE A 132 -18.06 -1.98 2.06
N HIS A 133 -17.10 -2.84 1.70
CA HIS A 133 -17.24 -4.29 1.77
C HIS A 133 -17.55 -4.79 3.20
N GLU A 134 -16.94 -4.20 4.22
CA GLU A 134 -17.18 -4.52 5.63
C GLU A 134 -18.65 -4.30 6.05
N GLY A 135 -19.37 -3.42 5.34
CA GLY A 135 -20.78 -3.11 5.61
C GLY A 135 -21.78 -3.82 4.69
N VAL A 136 -21.33 -4.72 3.82
CA VAL A 136 -22.23 -5.51 2.97
C VAL A 136 -22.98 -6.54 3.83
N PRO A 137 -24.33 -6.59 3.77
CA PRO A 137 -25.10 -7.57 4.51
C PRO A 137 -24.74 -9.00 4.10
N LYS A 138 -24.63 -9.90 5.07
CA LYS A 138 -24.35 -11.32 4.81
C LYS A 138 -25.54 -12.04 4.15
N THR A 139 -26.74 -11.49 4.30
CA THR A 139 -27.99 -12.07 3.75
C THR A 139 -28.62 -11.07 2.78
N SER A 140 -28.95 -11.53 1.58
CA SER A 140 -29.63 -10.68 0.59
C SER A 140 -31.04 -10.31 1.07
N THR A 141 -31.34 -9.01 0.98
CA THR A 141 -32.67 -8.47 1.31
C THR A 141 -33.52 -8.13 0.08
N GLY A 142 -33.05 -8.55 -1.12
CA GLY A 142 -33.71 -8.24 -2.40
C GLY A 142 -33.47 -6.82 -2.91
N LYS A 143 -32.98 -5.90 -2.07
CA LYS A 143 -32.59 -4.53 -2.44
C LYS A 143 -31.12 -4.31 -2.07
N LYS A 144 -30.38 -3.63 -2.95
CA LYS A 144 -28.98 -3.27 -2.67
C LYS A 144 -28.91 -2.32 -1.48
N SER A 145 -28.05 -2.66 -0.52
CA SER A 145 -27.69 -1.77 0.58
C SER A 145 -26.82 -0.62 0.08
N GLN A 146 -26.74 0.47 0.84
CA GLN A 146 -25.85 1.60 0.50
C GLN A 146 -24.37 1.19 0.45
N CYS A 147 -23.95 0.21 1.27
CA CYS A 147 -22.59 -0.33 1.20
C CYS A 147 -22.32 -1.08 -0.11
N GLU A 148 -23.30 -1.83 -0.63
CA GLU A 148 -23.20 -2.48 -1.94
C GLU A 148 -23.12 -1.46 -3.08
N ILE A 149 -23.86 -0.36 -3.01
CA ILE A 149 -23.78 0.73 -3.99
C ILE A 149 -22.37 1.34 -3.99
N GLY A 150 -21.80 1.65 -2.83
CA GLY A 150 -20.43 2.15 -2.71
C GLY A 150 -19.40 1.15 -3.25
N LEU A 151 -19.62 -0.14 -3.01
CA LEU A 151 -18.78 -1.22 -3.52
C LEU A 151 -18.85 -1.33 -5.05
N ASP A 152 -20.04 -1.17 -5.64
CA ASP A 152 -20.24 -1.19 -7.10
C ASP A 152 -19.46 -0.07 -7.79
N TYR A 153 -19.48 1.17 -7.24
CA TYR A 153 -18.65 2.25 -7.77
C TYR A 153 -17.15 1.92 -7.73
N CYS A 154 -16.68 1.36 -6.62
CA CYS A 154 -15.27 0.96 -6.51
C CYS A 154 -14.94 -0.14 -7.54
N ASN A 155 -15.81 -1.14 -7.68
CA ASN A 155 -15.63 -2.23 -8.64
C ASN A 155 -15.63 -1.73 -10.10
N ALA A 156 -16.48 -0.75 -10.43
CA ALA A 156 -16.50 -0.13 -11.75
C ALA A 156 -15.18 0.56 -12.08
N LEU A 157 -14.58 1.28 -11.12
CA LEU A 157 -13.27 1.91 -11.27
C LEU A 157 -12.16 0.87 -11.47
N PHE A 158 -12.14 -0.21 -10.68
CA PHE A 158 -11.19 -1.31 -10.88
C PHE A 158 -11.36 -2.02 -12.23
N SER A 159 -12.60 -2.18 -12.71
CA SER A 159 -12.86 -2.75 -14.05
C SER A 159 -12.29 -1.88 -15.15
N ILE A 160 -12.42 -0.55 -15.04
CA ILE A 160 -11.83 0.38 -16.01
C ILE A 160 -10.31 0.24 -16.01
N GLU A 161 -9.66 0.23 -14.86
CA GLU A 161 -8.21 0.09 -14.75
C GLU A 161 -7.72 -1.25 -15.32
N LYS A 162 -8.43 -2.35 -15.06
CA LYS A 162 -8.12 -3.66 -15.62
C LYS A 162 -8.21 -3.65 -17.15
N GLU A 163 -9.21 -2.97 -17.71
CA GLU A 163 -9.38 -2.87 -19.17
C GLU A 163 -8.21 -2.12 -19.84
N ILE A 164 -7.69 -1.08 -19.20
CA ILE A 164 -6.63 -0.22 -19.76
C ILE A 164 -5.22 -0.57 -19.30
N ALA A 165 -5.05 -1.57 -18.44
CA ALA A 165 -3.76 -1.92 -17.83
C ALA A 165 -2.65 -2.23 -18.86
N HIS A 166 -3.02 -2.83 -20.00
CA HIS A 166 -2.09 -3.21 -21.08
C HIS A 166 -1.57 -2.03 -21.92
N LEU A 167 -2.11 -0.82 -21.71
CA LEU A 167 -1.75 0.35 -22.51
C LEU A 167 -0.52 1.06 -21.95
N PRO A 168 0.27 1.75 -22.80
CA PRO A 168 1.30 2.65 -22.35
C PRO A 168 0.75 3.74 -21.42
N PRO A 169 1.56 4.28 -20.49
CA PRO A 169 1.09 5.23 -19.47
C PRO A 169 0.31 6.43 -20.02
N GLU A 170 0.77 7.04 -21.10
CA GLU A 170 0.09 8.20 -21.72
C GLU A 170 -1.30 7.85 -22.27
N GLU A 171 -1.42 6.73 -22.98
CA GLU A 171 -2.69 6.27 -23.50
C GLU A 171 -3.62 5.83 -22.38
N ARG A 172 -3.05 5.16 -21.36
CA ARG A 172 -3.76 4.76 -20.15
C ARG A 172 -4.37 5.97 -19.48
N LEU A 173 -3.59 7.03 -19.26
CA LEU A 173 -4.07 8.28 -18.66
C LEU A 173 -5.23 8.91 -19.45
N LYS A 174 -5.11 8.97 -20.77
CA LYS A 174 -6.15 9.51 -21.66
C LYS A 174 -7.45 8.72 -21.58
N LYS A 175 -7.36 7.38 -21.65
CA LYS A 175 -8.54 6.49 -21.55
C LYS A 175 -9.13 6.49 -20.15
N ARG A 176 -8.28 6.51 -19.11
CA ARG A 176 -8.68 6.64 -17.70
C ARG A 176 -9.51 7.89 -17.51
N LYS A 177 -9.02 9.06 -17.91
CA LYS A 177 -9.77 10.33 -17.78
C LYS A 177 -11.13 10.26 -18.48
N LYS A 178 -11.19 9.67 -19.67
CA LYS A 178 -12.46 9.54 -20.40
C LYS A 178 -13.47 8.63 -19.70
N LYS A 179 -13.03 7.49 -19.16
CA LYS A 179 -13.91 6.45 -18.58
C LYS A 179 -14.17 6.64 -17.09
N ALA A 180 -13.14 6.97 -16.31
CA ALA A 180 -13.24 7.01 -14.87
C ALA A 180 -13.82 8.32 -14.32
N ILE A 181 -13.61 9.46 -14.98
CA ILE A 181 -14.15 10.76 -14.49
C ILE A 181 -15.66 10.74 -14.33
N PRO A 182 -16.48 10.22 -15.28
CA PRO A 182 -17.92 10.14 -15.08
C PRO A 182 -18.30 9.27 -13.85
N VAL A 183 -17.63 8.13 -13.67
CA VAL A 183 -17.88 7.23 -12.52
C VAL A 183 -17.48 7.91 -11.22
N LEU A 184 -16.32 8.59 -11.17
CA LEU A 184 -15.87 9.34 -10.01
C LEU A 184 -16.83 10.47 -9.66
N LYS A 185 -17.33 11.21 -10.65
CA LYS A 185 -18.33 12.27 -10.42
C LYS A 185 -19.59 11.70 -9.78
N ALA A 186 -20.11 10.60 -10.31
CA ALA A 186 -21.27 9.91 -9.76
C ALA A 186 -21.00 9.37 -8.34
N PHE A 187 -19.85 8.75 -8.13
CA PHE A 187 -19.42 8.23 -6.83
C PHE A 187 -19.34 9.35 -5.78
N TRP A 188 -18.65 10.45 -6.08
CA TRP A 188 -18.52 11.55 -5.14
C TRP A 188 -19.84 12.27 -4.88
N GLY A 189 -20.68 12.45 -5.90
CA GLY A 189 -22.05 12.97 -5.72
C GLY A 189 -22.86 12.09 -4.78
N TRP A 190 -22.80 10.79 -4.95
CA TRP A 190 -23.46 9.84 -4.05
C TRP A 190 -22.87 9.87 -2.63
N VAL A 191 -21.54 9.92 -2.47
CA VAL A 191 -20.86 10.01 -1.15
C VAL A 191 -21.28 11.29 -0.42
N GLU A 192 -21.46 12.40 -1.13
CA GLU A 192 -21.82 13.70 -0.54
C GLU A 192 -23.29 13.76 -0.12
N THR A 193 -24.18 13.10 -0.87
CA THR A 193 -25.64 13.11 -0.61
C THR A 193 -26.14 11.97 0.28
N THR A 194 -25.33 10.92 0.46
CA THR A 194 -25.73 9.79 1.29
C THR A 194 -25.60 10.12 2.77
N ASN A 195 -26.71 10.03 3.50
CA ASN A 195 -26.76 10.22 4.93
C ASN A 195 -26.60 8.90 5.68
N ALA A 196 -25.77 8.87 6.70
CA ALA A 196 -25.58 7.74 7.59
C ALA A 196 -25.16 8.21 8.98
N LEU A 197 -25.51 7.44 10.01
CA LEU A 197 -25.02 7.70 11.36
C LEU A 197 -23.48 7.59 11.37
N PRO A 198 -22.75 8.57 11.92
CA PRO A 198 -21.28 8.57 11.91
C PRO A 198 -20.63 7.31 12.52
N SER A 199 -21.28 6.71 13.53
CA SER A 199 -20.81 5.50 14.21
C SER A 199 -21.09 4.21 13.42
N SER A 200 -22.00 4.24 12.44
CA SER A 200 -22.34 3.08 11.63
C SER A 200 -21.20 2.68 10.69
N VAL A 201 -21.19 1.44 10.19
CA VAL A 201 -20.19 0.97 9.23
C VAL A 201 -20.22 1.83 7.96
N LEU A 202 -21.41 2.14 7.43
CA LEU A 202 -21.59 3.02 6.29
C LEU A 202 -21.04 4.43 6.57
N GLY A 203 -21.37 5.02 7.73
CA GLY A 203 -20.90 6.36 8.11
C GLY A 203 -19.38 6.45 8.19
N LYS A 204 -18.74 5.41 8.75
CA LYS A 204 -17.27 5.29 8.77
C LYS A 204 -16.68 5.16 7.37
N ALA A 205 -17.31 4.37 6.49
CA ALA A 205 -16.87 4.21 5.09
C ALA A 205 -16.97 5.53 4.32
N LEU A 206 -18.09 6.24 4.43
CA LEU A 206 -18.29 7.56 3.81
C LEU A 206 -17.29 8.61 4.33
N SER A 207 -17.08 8.65 5.65
CA SER A 207 -16.12 9.57 6.28
C SER A 207 -14.68 9.30 5.79
N TYR A 208 -14.30 8.02 5.72
CA TYR A 208 -12.98 7.62 5.19
C TYR A 208 -12.84 8.02 3.71
N ALA A 209 -13.84 7.73 2.87
CA ALA A 209 -13.84 8.12 1.48
C ALA A 209 -13.69 9.63 1.31
N LYS A 210 -14.46 10.44 2.04
CA LYS A 210 -14.38 11.92 2.01
C LYS A 210 -12.96 12.43 2.36
N LYS A 211 -12.33 11.86 3.40
CA LYS A 211 -10.96 12.20 3.79
C LYS A 211 -9.93 11.83 2.72
N GLN A 212 -10.15 10.72 1.99
CA GLN A 212 -9.24 10.23 0.97
C GLN A 212 -9.47 10.84 -0.42
N LYS A 213 -10.58 11.55 -0.64
CA LYS A 213 -10.92 12.20 -1.93
C LYS A 213 -9.77 12.99 -2.55
N PRO A 214 -9.08 13.92 -1.85
CA PRO A 214 -7.99 14.69 -2.42
C PRO A 214 -6.84 13.82 -2.93
N TYR A 215 -6.51 12.77 -2.18
CA TYR A 215 -5.41 11.87 -2.52
C TYR A 215 -5.80 10.89 -3.63
N LEU A 216 -7.02 10.32 -3.57
CA LEU A 216 -7.50 9.39 -4.58
C LEU A 216 -7.54 10.06 -5.97
N MET A 217 -7.96 11.32 -6.04
CA MET A 217 -8.04 12.03 -7.33
C MET A 217 -6.68 12.21 -8.01
N ASN A 218 -5.57 12.11 -7.26
CA ASN A 218 -4.23 12.26 -7.81
C ASN A 218 -3.81 11.14 -8.77
N TYR A 219 -4.49 9.97 -8.77
CA TYR A 219 -4.21 8.92 -9.77
C TYR A 219 -4.58 9.36 -11.21
N LEU A 220 -5.33 10.45 -11.36
CA LEU A 220 -5.63 11.07 -12.65
C LEU A 220 -4.52 11.99 -13.18
N LEU A 221 -3.45 12.19 -12.41
CA LEU A 221 -2.34 13.06 -12.80
C LEU A 221 -1.37 12.35 -13.73
N ASP A 222 -1.15 11.05 -13.53
CA ASP A 222 -0.16 10.28 -14.26
C ASP A 222 -0.69 8.87 -14.60
N GLY A 223 -0.31 8.35 -15.77
CA GLY A 223 -0.72 7.02 -16.24
C GLY A 223 -0.02 5.86 -15.53
N GLU A 224 1.12 6.10 -14.89
CA GLU A 224 1.81 5.10 -14.07
C GLU A 224 1.17 4.92 -12.69
N CYS A 225 0.47 5.94 -12.21
CA CYS A 225 -0.32 5.81 -10.99
C CYS A 225 -1.40 4.75 -11.16
N GLN A 226 -1.60 3.93 -10.15
CA GLN A 226 -2.68 2.94 -10.07
C GLN A 226 -3.75 3.44 -9.09
N ILE A 227 -4.91 2.77 -9.04
CA ILE A 227 -6.02 3.17 -8.19
C ILE A 227 -6.13 2.32 -6.93
#